data_064a3517e789af605dd01b5feecdc7d0
#
_entry.id   064a3517e789af605dd01b5feecdc7d0
#
_cell.length_a   1.000
_cell.length_b   1.000
_cell.length_c   1.000
_cell.angle_alpha   90.00
_cell.angle_beta   90.00
_cell.angle_gamma   90.00
#
_symmetry.space_group_name_H-M   'P 1'
#
loop_
_entity.id
_entity.type
_entity.pdbx_description
1 polymer ?
#
loop_
_entity_poly.entity_id
_entity_poly.type
_entity_poly.pdbx_seq_one_letter_code
_entity_poly.pdbx_strand_id
1 'polypeptide(L)'
;MTKRPLCLGAAGVLSGILAAAYGWSVFARALLACGVLACGILGGIFADGYRPGDGISTAERKRTAFGAGVFLLMFALGSGRYLEAEESRQAYLGELQDGMYVTVQGQLAGKQIQKNRYVYELTSCMFRTDSSNFLQTEPVSCGGVLIYSDSDDCSIGDILIYHGEITLWKRASNEGAFDAKAYYFARGFDFAMEGPALDRKVCAKRQTAEALWQLGQRIKEVYLKTMGERDAGILATMVVGDREFLDAETKRLYQIGGLSHILAISGLHISVIGMALYRMLKKAGLPFGMAALAAAGVMYGYGGMAGWGVSVRRAVLMFLLFLGAQVSGRSYDTFCALAFAA
;
A
#
# COMPACT_ATOMS: atom_id res chain seq x y z
N MET A 1 22.52 14.66 3.71
CA MET A 1 21.45 14.36 2.73
C MET A 1 21.96 14.28 1.31
N THR A 2 22.84 15.14 0.86
CA THR A 2 23.41 15.12 -0.52
C THR A 2 24.17 13.84 -0.91
N LYS A 3 24.52 13.00 0.06
CA LYS A 3 25.13 11.66 -0.18
C LYS A 3 24.11 10.55 -0.48
N ARG A 4 22.80 10.85 -0.43
CA ARG A 4 21.72 9.88 -0.57
C ARG A 4 20.69 10.34 -1.62
N PRO A 5 21.01 10.25 -2.93
CA PRO A 5 20.13 10.75 -3.98
C PRO A 5 18.75 10.10 -4.01
N LEU A 6 18.64 8.81 -3.61
CA LEU A 6 17.34 8.12 -3.52
C LEU A 6 16.43 8.75 -2.47
N CYS A 7 16.96 9.19 -1.33
CA CYS A 7 16.15 9.87 -0.31
C CYS A 7 15.64 11.23 -0.80
N LEU A 8 16.44 11.96 -1.58
CA LEU A 8 16.02 13.21 -2.20
C LEU A 8 14.97 12.97 -3.28
N GLY A 9 15.12 11.90 -4.07
CA GLY A 9 14.14 11.50 -5.06
C GLY A 9 12.79 11.16 -4.42
N ALA A 10 12.77 10.33 -3.38
CA ALA A 10 11.54 9.96 -2.66
C ALA A 10 10.88 11.19 -2.00
N ALA A 11 11.66 12.08 -1.39
CA ALA A 11 11.15 13.33 -0.84
C ALA A 11 10.53 14.22 -1.93
N GLY A 12 11.14 14.26 -3.12
CA GLY A 12 10.61 14.97 -4.28
C GLY A 12 9.26 14.44 -4.72
N VAL A 13 9.14 13.12 -4.92
CA VAL A 13 7.87 12.47 -5.31
C VAL A 13 6.78 12.74 -4.28
N LEU A 14 7.05 12.48 -2.99
CA LEU A 14 6.06 12.68 -1.92
C LEU A 14 5.60 14.12 -1.82
N SER A 15 6.54 15.08 -1.88
CA SER A 15 6.18 16.51 -1.86
C SER A 15 5.39 16.93 -3.09
N GLY A 16 5.69 16.36 -4.28
CA GLY A 16 4.96 16.60 -5.52
C GLY A 16 3.51 16.10 -5.42
N ILE A 17 3.30 14.89 -4.92
CA ILE A 17 1.97 14.32 -4.69
C ILE A 17 1.17 15.17 -3.69
N LEU A 18 1.78 15.54 -2.56
CA LEU A 18 1.14 16.39 -1.56
C LEU A 18 0.76 17.76 -2.12
N ALA A 19 1.63 18.36 -2.94
CA ALA A 19 1.34 19.63 -3.61
C ALA A 19 0.12 19.55 -4.50
N ALA A 20 0.04 18.51 -5.31
CA ALA A 20 -1.08 18.28 -6.22
C ALA A 20 -2.37 17.95 -5.46
N ALA A 21 -2.30 17.15 -4.38
CA ALA A 21 -3.46 16.72 -3.60
C ALA A 21 -4.11 17.84 -2.78
N TYR A 22 -3.29 18.72 -2.17
CA TYR A 22 -3.78 19.78 -1.25
C TYR A 22 -3.83 21.18 -1.86
N GLY A 23 -3.47 21.32 -3.13
CA GLY A 23 -3.42 22.58 -3.84
C GLY A 23 -2.17 23.43 -3.53
N TRP A 24 -1.78 24.27 -4.50
CA TRP A 24 -0.54 25.05 -4.47
C TRP A 24 -0.44 26.04 -3.31
N SER A 25 -1.57 26.57 -2.82
CA SER A 25 -1.57 27.58 -1.73
C SER A 25 -1.10 27.03 -0.38
N VAL A 26 -1.54 25.82 -0.02
CA VAL A 26 -1.11 25.14 1.22
C VAL A 26 0.33 24.64 1.05
N PHE A 27 0.66 24.17 -0.15
CA PHE A 27 1.96 23.66 -0.48
C PHE A 27 3.06 24.74 -0.54
N ALA A 28 2.75 25.92 -1.09
CA ALA A 28 3.69 27.05 -1.09
C ALA A 28 4.10 27.44 0.36
N ARG A 29 3.15 27.38 1.30
CA ARG A 29 3.44 27.60 2.74
C ARG A 29 4.28 26.47 3.33
N ALA A 30 4.01 25.22 2.98
CA ALA A 30 4.79 24.06 3.42
C ALA A 30 6.20 24.06 2.81
N LEU A 31 6.35 24.39 1.53
CA LEU A 31 7.66 24.55 0.87
C LEU A 31 8.46 25.70 1.46
N LEU A 32 7.83 26.86 1.75
CA LEU A 32 8.48 27.95 2.45
C LEU A 32 8.95 27.51 3.84
N ALA A 33 8.11 26.81 4.59
CA ALA A 33 8.48 26.27 5.92
C ALA A 33 9.61 25.22 5.82
N CYS A 34 9.52 24.28 4.88
CA CYS A 34 10.58 23.31 4.64
C CYS A 34 11.85 23.93 4.06
N GLY A 35 11.73 24.95 3.19
CA GLY A 35 12.85 25.71 2.66
C GLY A 35 13.56 26.51 3.74
N VAL A 36 12.82 27.17 4.61
CA VAL A 36 13.36 27.88 5.80
C VAL A 36 14.01 26.91 6.78
N LEU A 37 13.37 25.73 7.04
CA LEU A 37 13.98 24.68 7.86
C LEU A 37 15.23 24.09 7.21
N ALA A 38 15.22 23.84 5.91
CA ALA A 38 16.39 23.34 5.18
C ALA A 38 17.50 24.39 5.12
N CYS A 39 17.18 25.66 4.92
CA CYS A 39 18.12 26.78 5.01
C CYS A 39 18.62 26.98 6.45
N GLY A 40 17.76 26.81 7.46
CA GLY A 40 18.16 26.87 8.86
C GLY A 40 19.07 25.72 9.27
N ILE A 41 18.77 24.49 8.85
CA ILE A 41 19.62 23.31 9.07
C ILE A 41 20.94 23.43 8.29
N LEU A 42 20.89 23.87 7.03
CA LEU A 42 22.09 24.15 6.25
C LEU A 42 22.88 25.32 6.84
N GLY A 43 22.21 26.40 7.26
CA GLY A 43 22.82 27.53 7.94
C GLY A 43 23.46 27.16 9.27
N GLY A 44 22.81 26.28 10.08
CA GLY A 44 23.38 25.76 11.34
C GLY A 44 24.61 24.87 11.11
N ILE A 45 24.57 23.99 10.10
CA ILE A 45 25.72 23.15 9.71
C ILE A 45 26.87 24.02 9.15
N PHE A 46 26.55 25.17 8.52
CA PHE A 46 27.55 26.13 8.06
C PHE A 46 28.09 27.05 9.17
N ALA A 47 27.27 27.35 10.19
CA ALA A 47 27.71 28.19 11.32
C ALA A 47 28.72 27.49 12.24
N ASP A 48 28.57 26.17 12.43
CA ASP A 48 29.49 25.39 13.29
C ASP A 48 30.82 25.01 12.61
N GLY A 49 30.94 25.17 11.28
CA GLY A 49 32.13 24.77 10.51
C GLY A 49 32.78 25.85 9.65
N TYR A 50 32.23 27.05 9.62
CA TYR A 50 32.73 28.11 8.75
C TYR A 50 33.96 28.78 9.35
N ARG A 51 35.14 28.38 8.86
CA ARG A 51 36.35 29.22 8.96
C ARG A 51 36.37 30.16 7.75
N PRO A 52 36.51 31.49 7.95
CA PRO A 52 36.61 32.42 6.83
C PRO A 52 37.92 32.14 6.07
N GLY A 53 37.78 31.53 4.89
CA GLY A 53 38.90 31.11 4.05
C GLY A 53 38.67 29.87 3.22
N ASP A 54 37.79 28.95 3.66
CA ASP A 54 37.48 27.74 2.92
C ASP A 54 36.30 27.98 1.95
N GLY A 55 36.60 28.25 0.70
CA GLY A 55 35.58 28.29 -0.36
C GLY A 55 34.91 26.91 -0.53
N ILE A 56 33.58 26.89 -0.65
CA ILE A 56 32.83 25.66 -0.98
C ILE A 56 33.46 25.04 -2.22
N SER A 57 33.93 23.79 -2.10
CA SER A 57 34.62 23.12 -3.20
C SER A 57 33.69 23.01 -4.41
N THR A 58 34.22 23.09 -5.61
CA THR A 58 33.45 22.91 -6.86
C THR A 58 32.74 21.55 -6.91
N ALA A 59 33.27 20.56 -6.23
CA ALA A 59 32.67 19.23 -6.09
C ALA A 59 31.42 19.25 -5.21
N GLU A 60 31.39 20.04 -4.13
CA GLU A 60 30.23 20.20 -3.27
C GLU A 60 29.09 20.97 -3.94
N ARG A 61 29.44 22.06 -4.68
CA ARG A 61 28.46 22.79 -5.51
C ARG A 61 27.81 21.88 -6.56
N LYS A 62 28.58 21.04 -7.26
CA LYS A 62 28.06 20.07 -8.23
C LYS A 62 27.16 19.01 -7.56
N ARG A 63 27.52 18.52 -6.40
CA ARG A 63 26.68 17.55 -5.64
C ARG A 63 25.37 18.15 -5.18
N THR A 64 25.38 19.38 -4.69
CA THR A 64 24.17 20.09 -4.24
C THR A 64 23.25 20.39 -5.41
N ALA A 65 23.80 20.87 -6.53
CA ALA A 65 23.04 21.11 -7.76
C ALA A 65 22.42 19.82 -8.32
N PHE A 66 23.18 18.73 -8.33
CA PHE A 66 22.66 17.42 -8.74
C PHE A 66 21.52 16.94 -7.83
N GLY A 67 21.68 17.06 -6.50
CA GLY A 67 20.63 16.68 -5.53
C GLY A 67 19.35 17.52 -5.70
N ALA A 68 19.49 18.83 -5.91
CA ALA A 68 18.36 19.72 -6.19
C ALA A 68 17.67 19.36 -7.52
N GLY A 69 18.44 19.05 -8.56
CA GLY A 69 17.90 18.60 -9.85
C GLY A 69 17.10 17.31 -9.73
N VAL A 70 17.61 16.31 -9.00
CA VAL A 70 16.89 15.05 -8.72
C VAL A 70 15.60 15.31 -7.95
N PHE A 71 15.63 16.16 -6.92
CA PHE A 71 14.44 16.52 -6.16
C PHE A 71 13.37 17.18 -7.04
N LEU A 72 13.73 18.19 -7.82
CA LEU A 72 12.81 18.91 -8.70
C LEU A 72 12.21 18.00 -9.79
N LEU A 73 13.04 17.15 -10.40
CA LEU A 73 12.56 16.19 -11.40
C LEU A 73 11.54 15.22 -10.79
N MET A 74 11.87 14.64 -9.64
CA MET A 74 10.99 13.70 -8.96
C MET A 74 9.73 14.37 -8.41
N PHE A 75 9.82 15.63 -7.98
CA PHE A 75 8.68 16.44 -7.62
C PHE A 75 7.72 16.63 -8.82
N ALA A 76 8.26 17.02 -9.97
CA ALA A 76 7.47 17.20 -11.19
C ALA A 76 6.82 15.88 -11.66
N LEU A 77 7.55 14.76 -11.58
CA LEU A 77 7.02 13.44 -11.90
C LEU A 77 5.92 13.02 -10.94
N GLY A 78 6.11 13.22 -9.63
CA GLY A 78 5.11 12.86 -8.61
C GLY A 78 3.82 13.67 -8.75
N SER A 79 3.92 14.98 -8.92
CA SER A 79 2.76 15.86 -9.13
C SER A 79 2.06 15.57 -10.45
N GLY A 80 2.82 15.39 -11.55
CA GLY A 80 2.26 15.09 -12.86
C GLY A 80 1.47 13.79 -12.88
N ARG A 81 2.06 12.70 -12.35
CA ARG A 81 1.39 11.39 -12.26
C ARG A 81 0.13 11.43 -11.39
N TYR A 82 0.15 12.19 -10.30
CA TYR A 82 -1.04 12.34 -9.46
C TYR A 82 -2.16 13.08 -10.18
N LEU A 83 -1.85 14.20 -10.83
CA LEU A 83 -2.83 15.00 -11.57
C LEU A 83 -3.42 14.21 -12.75
N GLU A 84 -2.60 13.53 -13.52
CA GLU A 84 -3.05 12.67 -14.63
C GLU A 84 -4.00 11.55 -14.14
N ALA A 85 -3.65 10.90 -13.02
CA ALA A 85 -4.48 9.86 -12.42
C ALA A 85 -5.81 10.42 -11.89
N GLU A 86 -5.79 11.62 -11.30
CA GLU A 86 -6.98 12.28 -10.78
C GLU A 86 -7.89 12.78 -11.91
N GLU A 87 -7.33 13.39 -12.97
CA GLU A 87 -8.10 13.81 -14.16
C GLU A 87 -8.76 12.61 -14.84
N SER A 88 -7.99 11.55 -15.08
CA SER A 88 -8.52 10.32 -15.68
C SER A 88 -9.66 9.73 -14.86
N ARG A 89 -9.51 9.74 -13.52
CA ARG A 89 -10.54 9.26 -12.59
C ARG A 89 -11.78 10.13 -12.59
N GLN A 90 -11.61 11.45 -12.58
CA GLN A 90 -12.75 12.40 -12.58
C GLN A 90 -13.54 12.35 -13.89
N ALA A 91 -12.88 12.06 -15.02
CA ALA A 91 -13.54 11.99 -16.31
C ALA A 91 -14.66 10.94 -16.34
N TYR A 92 -14.46 9.75 -15.79
CA TYR A 92 -15.51 8.73 -15.77
C TYR A 92 -16.37 8.73 -14.50
N LEU A 93 -15.81 9.12 -13.33
CA LEU A 93 -16.59 9.18 -12.09
C LEU A 93 -17.62 10.31 -12.10
N GLY A 94 -17.40 11.39 -12.86
CA GLY A 94 -18.35 12.47 -13.02
C GLY A 94 -19.66 12.06 -13.70
N GLU A 95 -19.64 10.98 -14.47
CA GLU A 95 -20.79 10.42 -15.17
C GLU A 95 -21.56 9.39 -14.33
N LEU A 96 -20.94 8.85 -13.27
CA LEU A 96 -21.54 7.84 -12.41
C LEU A 96 -22.36 8.46 -11.28
N GLN A 97 -23.51 7.86 -11.02
CA GLN A 97 -24.40 8.23 -9.91
C GLN A 97 -24.54 7.05 -8.94
N ASP A 98 -24.71 7.36 -7.65
CA ASP A 98 -24.96 6.37 -6.60
C ASP A 98 -26.25 5.59 -6.92
N GLY A 99 -26.22 4.26 -6.87
CA GLY A 99 -27.37 3.42 -7.25
C GLY A 99 -27.52 3.12 -8.75
N MET A 100 -26.58 3.54 -9.60
CA MET A 100 -26.60 3.25 -11.03
C MET A 100 -26.26 1.79 -11.30
N TYR A 101 -26.96 1.14 -12.24
CA TYR A 101 -26.64 -0.22 -12.69
C TYR A 101 -25.50 -0.21 -13.69
N VAL A 102 -24.50 -1.01 -13.42
CA VAL A 102 -23.32 -1.19 -14.28
C VAL A 102 -22.91 -2.65 -14.38
N THR A 103 -22.32 -2.99 -15.50
CA THR A 103 -21.61 -4.25 -15.67
C THR A 103 -20.12 -4.01 -15.53
N VAL A 104 -19.46 -4.66 -14.55
CA VAL A 104 -18.02 -4.54 -14.25
C VAL A 104 -17.33 -5.85 -14.61
N GLN A 105 -16.26 -5.77 -15.40
CA GLN A 105 -15.32 -6.85 -15.63
C GLN A 105 -14.00 -6.53 -14.94
N GLY A 106 -13.44 -7.47 -14.18
CA GLY A 106 -12.14 -7.29 -13.53
C GLY A 106 -11.50 -8.60 -13.11
N GLN A 107 -10.21 -8.56 -12.76
CA GLN A 107 -9.48 -9.71 -12.23
C GLN A 107 -9.49 -9.68 -10.69
N LEU A 108 -9.84 -10.80 -10.06
CA LEU A 108 -9.82 -10.96 -8.62
C LEU A 108 -8.38 -10.97 -8.09
N ALA A 109 -7.97 -9.90 -7.45
CA ALA A 109 -6.62 -9.72 -6.91
C ALA A 109 -6.50 -10.17 -5.45
N GLY A 110 -7.59 -10.02 -4.66
CA GLY A 110 -7.61 -10.38 -3.25
C GLY A 110 -9.01 -10.66 -2.74
N LYS A 111 -9.07 -11.41 -1.65
CA LYS A 111 -10.30 -11.74 -0.93
C LYS A 111 -10.13 -11.36 0.54
N GLN A 112 -11.16 -10.81 1.13
CA GLN A 112 -11.26 -10.58 2.57
C GLN A 112 -12.64 -11.04 3.07
N ILE A 113 -12.73 -11.42 4.33
CA ILE A 113 -14.00 -11.70 4.98
C ILE A 113 -14.29 -10.56 5.96
N GLN A 114 -15.44 -9.93 5.82
CA GLN A 114 -15.89 -8.87 6.71
C GLN A 114 -17.34 -9.08 7.10
N LYS A 115 -17.62 -9.18 8.39
CA LYS A 115 -19.00 -9.36 8.92
C LYS A 115 -19.76 -10.50 8.20
N ASN A 116 -19.10 -11.65 8.02
CA ASN A 116 -19.63 -12.83 7.37
C ASN A 116 -19.96 -12.67 5.87
N ARG A 117 -19.39 -11.65 5.21
CA ARG A 117 -19.47 -11.40 3.75
C ARG A 117 -18.10 -11.45 3.13
N TYR A 118 -18.00 -11.93 1.92
CA TYR A 118 -16.79 -11.91 1.12
C TYR A 118 -16.64 -10.53 0.46
N VAL A 119 -15.48 -9.93 0.63
CA VAL A 119 -15.10 -8.69 -0.05
C VAL A 119 -14.04 -9.05 -1.07
N TYR A 120 -14.39 -8.96 -2.35
CA TYR A 120 -13.51 -9.22 -3.47
C TYR A 120 -12.88 -7.91 -3.94
N GLU A 121 -11.57 -7.90 -4.02
CA GLU A 121 -10.79 -6.78 -4.55
C GLU A 121 -10.52 -7.06 -6.03
N LEU A 122 -11.27 -6.40 -6.93
CA LEU A 122 -11.04 -6.47 -8.36
C LEU A 122 -10.03 -5.41 -8.80
N THR A 123 -9.16 -5.80 -9.73
CA THR A 123 -8.17 -4.92 -10.38
C THR A 123 -8.25 -5.05 -11.90
N SER A 124 -7.63 -4.11 -12.61
CA SER A 124 -7.70 -4.04 -14.09
C SER A 124 -9.15 -4.05 -14.54
N CYS A 125 -9.98 -3.20 -13.92
CA CYS A 125 -11.41 -3.18 -14.13
C CYS A 125 -11.78 -2.38 -15.38
N MET A 126 -12.83 -2.84 -16.03
CA MET A 126 -13.57 -2.12 -17.06
C MET A 126 -15.03 -2.15 -16.67
N PHE A 127 -15.73 -1.06 -16.86
CA PHE A 127 -17.17 -1.03 -16.64
C PHE A 127 -17.92 -0.55 -17.87
N ARG A 128 -19.19 -0.96 -17.95
CA ARG A 128 -20.16 -0.51 -18.96
C ARG A 128 -21.44 -0.13 -18.22
N THR A 129 -22.03 0.98 -18.61
CA THR A 129 -23.28 1.46 -18.05
C THR A 129 -24.48 0.88 -18.81
N ASP A 130 -25.47 0.35 -18.10
CA ASP A 130 -26.67 -0.27 -18.68
C ASP A 130 -27.84 0.72 -18.83
N SER A 131 -27.62 2.02 -18.64
CA SER A 131 -28.64 3.04 -18.77
C SER A 131 -29.02 3.26 -20.24
N SER A 132 -30.30 3.15 -20.56
CA SER A 132 -30.87 3.35 -21.89
C SER A 132 -30.65 4.74 -22.50
N ASN A 133 -30.16 5.71 -21.72
CA ASN A 133 -29.90 7.07 -22.15
C ASN A 133 -28.42 7.40 -22.39
N PHE A 134 -27.49 6.52 -22.02
CA PHE A 134 -26.06 6.70 -22.29
C PHE A 134 -25.60 5.66 -23.31
N LEU A 135 -25.38 6.13 -24.53
CA LEU A 135 -24.79 5.36 -25.64
C LEU A 135 -23.28 5.11 -25.45
N GLN A 136 -22.81 4.81 -24.24
CA GLN A 136 -21.47 4.31 -24.08
C GLN A 136 -21.44 2.82 -24.41
N THR A 137 -21.25 2.53 -25.67
CA THR A 137 -21.14 1.19 -26.24
C THR A 137 -19.80 0.55 -25.94
N GLU A 138 -18.80 1.32 -25.55
CA GLU A 138 -17.44 0.83 -25.28
C GLU A 138 -17.15 0.75 -23.77
N PRO A 139 -16.45 -0.33 -23.32
CA PRO A 139 -16.08 -0.48 -21.93
C PRO A 139 -15.04 0.59 -21.53
N VAL A 140 -15.28 1.28 -20.45
CA VAL A 140 -14.38 2.29 -19.89
C VAL A 140 -13.47 1.64 -18.85
N SER A 141 -12.16 1.87 -18.98
CA SER A 141 -11.19 1.42 -17.96
C SER A 141 -11.33 2.25 -16.70
N CYS A 142 -11.38 1.59 -15.54
CA CYS A 142 -11.43 2.24 -14.23
C CYS A 142 -10.38 1.66 -13.30
N GLY A 143 -10.27 2.23 -12.10
CA GLY A 143 -9.46 1.69 -11.03
C GLY A 143 -10.00 0.38 -10.48
N GLY A 144 -9.62 0.03 -9.25
CA GLY A 144 -10.15 -1.16 -8.59
C GLY A 144 -11.61 -1.00 -8.18
N VAL A 145 -12.31 -2.12 -8.07
CA VAL A 145 -13.70 -2.18 -7.60
C VAL A 145 -13.80 -3.18 -6.46
N LEU A 146 -14.52 -2.80 -5.38
CA LEU A 146 -14.83 -3.72 -4.30
C LEU A 146 -16.20 -4.35 -4.52
N ILE A 147 -16.26 -5.69 -4.46
CA ILE A 147 -17.51 -6.43 -4.58
C ILE A 147 -17.81 -7.09 -3.23
N TYR A 148 -18.99 -6.79 -2.68
CA TYR A 148 -19.51 -7.45 -1.48
C TYR A 148 -20.42 -8.60 -1.90
N SER A 149 -19.98 -9.85 -1.67
CA SER A 149 -20.69 -11.07 -2.04
C SER A 149 -21.00 -11.92 -0.80
N ASP A 150 -22.10 -12.62 -0.83
CA ASP A 150 -22.48 -13.55 0.24
C ASP A 150 -21.95 -14.98 -0.01
N SER A 151 -21.38 -15.27 -1.19
CA SER A 151 -20.83 -16.58 -1.58
C SER A 151 -19.34 -16.54 -1.91
N ASP A 152 -18.61 -17.65 -1.65
CA ASP A 152 -17.19 -17.84 -2.02
C ASP A 152 -17.06 -18.74 -3.26
N ASP A 153 -17.61 -18.30 -4.37
CA ASP A 153 -17.57 -19.08 -5.62
C ASP A 153 -16.35 -18.75 -6.51
N CYS A 154 -15.50 -17.80 -6.11
CA CYS A 154 -14.44 -17.27 -6.93
C CYS A 154 -13.05 -17.54 -6.34
N SER A 155 -12.06 -17.77 -7.20
CA SER A 155 -10.66 -17.98 -6.81
C SER A 155 -9.80 -16.76 -7.19
N ILE A 156 -8.77 -16.47 -6.40
CA ILE A 156 -7.84 -15.37 -6.69
C ILE A 156 -7.20 -15.61 -8.06
N GLY A 157 -7.29 -14.60 -8.92
CA GLY A 157 -6.83 -14.62 -10.30
C GLY A 157 -7.94 -14.78 -11.34
N ASP A 158 -9.12 -15.25 -10.95
CA ASP A 158 -10.25 -15.38 -11.87
C ASP A 158 -10.64 -14.01 -12.46
N ILE A 159 -11.09 -14.02 -13.71
CA ILE A 159 -11.69 -12.84 -14.34
C ILE A 159 -13.20 -12.97 -14.16
N LEU A 160 -13.78 -11.96 -13.53
CA LEU A 160 -15.17 -11.94 -13.12
C LEU A 160 -15.93 -10.84 -13.84
N ILE A 161 -17.17 -11.12 -14.21
CA ILE A 161 -18.10 -10.12 -14.74
C ILE A 161 -19.27 -10.08 -13.77
N TYR A 162 -19.47 -8.92 -13.16
CA TYR A 162 -20.55 -8.65 -12.23
C TYR A 162 -21.48 -7.59 -12.80
N HIS A 163 -22.77 -7.75 -12.53
CA HIS A 163 -23.82 -6.81 -12.87
C HIS A 163 -24.58 -6.39 -11.61
N GLY A 164 -24.78 -5.09 -11.41
CA GLY A 164 -25.48 -4.60 -10.22
C GLY A 164 -25.34 -3.11 -9.99
N GLU A 165 -25.85 -2.67 -8.86
CA GLU A 165 -25.80 -1.28 -8.44
C GLU A 165 -24.44 -0.89 -7.87
N ILE A 166 -23.96 0.30 -8.22
CA ILE A 166 -22.75 0.87 -7.66
C ILE A 166 -23.04 1.70 -6.42
N THR A 167 -22.11 1.67 -5.48
CA THR A 167 -22.06 2.52 -4.31
C THR A 167 -20.81 3.38 -4.39
N LEU A 168 -20.99 4.69 -4.51
CA LEU A 168 -19.89 5.64 -4.58
C LEU A 168 -19.39 6.01 -3.18
N TRP A 169 -18.07 6.19 -3.06
CA TRP A 169 -17.45 6.58 -1.80
C TRP A 169 -17.78 8.02 -1.44
N LYS A 170 -18.33 8.21 -0.21
CA LYS A 170 -18.71 9.54 0.30
C LYS A 170 -17.54 10.17 1.06
N ARG A 171 -17.41 11.48 0.96
CA ARG A 171 -16.50 12.27 1.79
C ARG A 171 -16.99 12.32 3.22
N ALA A 172 -16.09 12.60 4.16
CA ALA A 172 -16.47 12.86 5.54
C ALA A 172 -17.48 14.01 5.61
N SER A 173 -18.61 13.79 6.29
CA SER A 173 -19.66 14.81 6.47
C SER A 173 -19.28 15.81 7.57
N ASN A 174 -18.43 15.40 8.53
CA ASN A 174 -18.03 16.21 9.68
C ASN A 174 -16.52 16.23 9.81
N GLU A 175 -15.98 17.30 10.38
CA GLU A 175 -14.56 17.42 10.70
C GLU A 175 -14.14 16.29 11.68
N GLY A 176 -13.05 15.57 11.37
CA GLY A 176 -12.58 14.43 12.15
C GLY A 176 -13.29 13.10 11.87
N ALA A 177 -14.35 13.06 11.03
CA ALA A 177 -14.95 11.81 10.60
C ALA A 177 -14.08 11.09 9.57
N PHE A 178 -14.29 9.77 9.44
CA PHE A 178 -13.56 8.95 8.47
C PHE A 178 -13.96 9.32 7.03
N ASP A 179 -13.00 9.76 6.23
CA ASP A 179 -13.16 10.03 4.81
C ASP A 179 -12.99 8.73 3.99
N ALA A 180 -14.11 8.07 3.69
CA ALA A 180 -14.12 6.84 2.92
C ALA A 180 -13.60 7.06 1.50
N LYS A 181 -13.94 8.21 0.87
CA LYS A 181 -13.50 8.53 -0.48
C LYS A 181 -11.97 8.64 -0.55
N ALA A 182 -11.37 9.42 0.32
CA ALA A 182 -9.92 9.59 0.38
C ALA A 182 -9.21 8.25 0.67
N TYR A 183 -9.76 7.46 1.60
CA TYR A 183 -9.18 6.16 2.00
C TYR A 183 -9.19 5.13 0.86
N TYR A 184 -10.34 4.92 0.21
CA TYR A 184 -10.43 3.90 -0.84
C TYR A 184 -9.75 4.36 -2.14
N PHE A 185 -9.80 5.65 -2.47
CA PHE A 185 -9.08 6.21 -3.62
C PHE A 185 -7.56 6.07 -3.47
N ALA A 186 -7.02 6.30 -2.27
CA ALA A 186 -5.60 6.06 -1.99
C ALA A 186 -5.19 4.58 -2.13
N ARG A 187 -6.14 3.65 -1.97
CA ARG A 187 -5.93 2.22 -2.22
C ARG A 187 -6.18 1.80 -3.68
N GLY A 188 -6.62 2.74 -4.52
CA GLY A 188 -6.89 2.50 -5.93
C GLY A 188 -8.29 1.93 -6.22
N PHE A 189 -9.24 2.01 -5.28
CA PHE A 189 -10.62 1.58 -5.46
C PHE A 189 -11.55 2.77 -5.73
N ASP A 190 -12.27 2.74 -6.84
CA ASP A 190 -13.09 3.84 -7.30
C ASP A 190 -14.52 3.79 -6.75
N PHE A 191 -15.11 2.62 -6.69
CA PHE A 191 -16.45 2.39 -6.15
C PHE A 191 -16.60 0.97 -5.62
N ALA A 192 -17.75 0.68 -5.01
CA ALA A 192 -18.12 -0.65 -4.58
C ALA A 192 -19.42 -1.10 -5.26
N MET A 193 -19.69 -2.41 -5.20
CA MET A 193 -20.98 -3.00 -5.55
C MET A 193 -21.43 -3.91 -4.40
N GLU A 194 -22.69 -3.74 -3.98
CA GLU A 194 -23.28 -4.55 -2.90
C GLU A 194 -24.25 -5.58 -3.48
N GLY A 195 -23.95 -6.88 -3.24
CA GLY A 195 -24.80 -7.98 -3.68
C GLY A 195 -25.03 -8.08 -5.20
N PRO A 196 -24.02 -7.77 -6.05
CA PRO A 196 -24.23 -7.84 -7.50
C PRO A 196 -24.39 -9.29 -7.95
N ALA A 197 -25.08 -9.48 -9.07
CA ALA A 197 -25.18 -10.77 -9.72
C ALA A 197 -23.87 -11.09 -10.46
N LEU A 198 -23.36 -12.32 -10.27
CA LEU A 198 -22.23 -12.84 -11.02
C LEU A 198 -22.73 -13.36 -12.37
N ASP A 199 -22.46 -12.62 -13.45
CA ASP A 199 -22.89 -13.02 -14.80
C ASP A 199 -21.97 -14.07 -15.43
N ARG A 200 -20.68 -13.86 -15.26
CA ARG A 200 -19.68 -14.73 -15.89
C ARG A 200 -18.40 -14.82 -15.07
N LYS A 201 -17.86 -16.03 -15.03
CA LYS A 201 -16.56 -16.33 -14.42
C LYS A 201 -15.68 -17.01 -15.46
N VAL A 202 -14.49 -16.45 -15.70
CA VAL A 202 -13.44 -17.10 -16.49
C VAL A 202 -12.34 -17.52 -15.54
N CYS A 203 -12.17 -18.84 -15.39
CA CYS A 203 -11.17 -19.40 -14.49
C CYS A 203 -9.77 -19.10 -14.99
N ALA A 204 -9.07 -18.20 -14.32
CA ALA A 204 -7.65 -17.89 -14.53
C ALA A 204 -6.89 -17.99 -13.21
N LYS A 205 -7.25 -18.98 -12.39
CA LYS A 205 -6.82 -19.19 -11.03
C LYS A 205 -5.31 -19.06 -10.83
N ARG A 206 -4.90 -18.16 -9.96
CA ARG A 206 -3.52 -18.09 -9.44
C ARG A 206 -3.38 -19.07 -8.29
N GLN A 207 -3.03 -20.31 -8.59
CA GLN A 207 -2.97 -21.41 -7.60
C GLN A 207 -2.16 -21.06 -6.36
N THR A 208 -1.01 -20.38 -6.51
CA THR A 208 -0.15 -19.99 -5.39
C THR A 208 -0.80 -18.95 -4.48
N ALA A 209 -1.45 -17.93 -5.06
CA ALA A 209 -2.11 -16.87 -4.29
C ALA A 209 -3.33 -17.42 -3.53
N GLU A 210 -4.13 -18.24 -4.19
CA GLU A 210 -5.27 -18.92 -3.57
C GLU A 210 -4.84 -19.86 -2.44
N ALA A 211 -3.77 -20.64 -2.66
CA ALA A 211 -3.23 -21.53 -1.63
C ALA A 211 -2.72 -20.77 -0.40
N LEU A 212 -2.07 -19.61 -0.60
CA LEU A 212 -1.62 -18.75 0.49
C LEU A 212 -2.80 -18.16 1.27
N TRP A 213 -3.83 -17.70 0.58
CA TRP A 213 -5.05 -17.21 1.22
C TRP A 213 -5.73 -18.33 2.04
N GLN A 214 -5.89 -19.54 1.46
CA GLN A 214 -6.45 -20.70 2.15
C GLN A 214 -5.61 -21.12 3.36
N LEU A 215 -4.26 -21.03 3.26
CA LEU A 215 -3.39 -21.27 4.42
C LEU A 215 -3.68 -20.29 5.55
N GLY A 216 -3.87 -19.00 5.24
CA GLY A 216 -4.27 -18.00 6.22
C GLY A 216 -5.61 -18.34 6.90
N GLN A 217 -6.62 -18.79 6.12
CA GLN A 217 -7.90 -19.21 6.66
C GLN A 217 -7.78 -20.45 7.57
N ARG A 218 -6.97 -21.43 7.19
CA ARG A 218 -6.71 -22.62 8.06
C ARG A 218 -6.03 -22.23 9.37
N ILE A 219 -5.05 -21.32 9.33
CA ILE A 219 -4.40 -20.82 10.56
C ILE A 219 -5.42 -20.14 11.47
N LYS A 220 -6.30 -19.31 10.90
CA LYS A 220 -7.40 -18.66 11.63
C LYS A 220 -8.35 -19.67 12.27
N GLU A 221 -8.76 -20.70 11.54
CA GLU A 221 -9.59 -21.77 12.08
C GLU A 221 -8.93 -22.53 13.25
N VAL A 222 -7.62 -22.78 13.16
CA VAL A 222 -6.87 -23.41 14.26
C VAL A 222 -6.92 -22.52 15.51
N TYR A 223 -6.74 -21.20 15.37
CA TYR A 223 -6.85 -20.28 16.50
C TYR A 223 -8.25 -20.30 17.12
N LEU A 224 -9.30 -20.26 16.29
CA LEU A 224 -10.70 -20.32 16.77
C LEU A 224 -11.04 -21.64 17.48
N LYS A 225 -10.42 -22.76 17.08
CA LYS A 225 -10.63 -24.08 17.72
C LYS A 225 -9.83 -24.27 19.01
N THR A 226 -8.71 -23.58 19.17
CA THR A 226 -7.76 -23.82 20.27
C THR A 226 -7.87 -22.79 21.40
N MET A 227 -8.42 -21.61 21.11
CA MET A 227 -8.55 -20.51 22.08
C MET A 227 -9.89 -19.79 21.95
N GLY A 228 -10.20 -18.89 22.89
CA GLY A 228 -11.43 -18.10 22.86
C GLY A 228 -11.47 -17.17 21.64
N GLU A 229 -12.67 -16.85 21.16
CA GLU A 229 -12.89 -16.02 19.96
C GLU A 229 -12.15 -14.68 20.01
N ARG A 230 -12.13 -14.03 21.17
CA ARG A 230 -11.42 -12.76 21.38
C ARG A 230 -9.90 -12.88 21.14
N ASP A 231 -9.26 -13.88 21.75
CA ASP A 231 -7.82 -14.09 21.64
C ASP A 231 -7.45 -14.57 20.22
N ALA A 232 -8.27 -15.44 19.64
CA ALA A 232 -8.16 -15.89 18.27
C ALA A 232 -8.25 -14.70 17.28
N GLY A 233 -9.19 -13.79 17.49
CA GLY A 233 -9.35 -12.58 16.68
C GLY A 233 -8.12 -11.66 16.75
N ILE A 234 -7.54 -11.48 17.94
CA ILE A 234 -6.31 -10.70 18.13
C ILE A 234 -5.15 -11.35 17.35
N LEU A 235 -4.94 -12.68 17.54
CA LEU A 235 -3.84 -13.38 16.86
C LEU A 235 -4.03 -13.46 15.35
N ALA A 236 -5.25 -13.69 14.85
CA ALA A 236 -5.55 -13.67 13.42
C ALA A 236 -5.22 -12.31 12.82
N THR A 237 -5.56 -11.22 13.50
CA THR A 237 -5.23 -9.86 13.07
C THR A 237 -3.72 -9.59 13.04
N MET A 238 -2.98 -10.08 14.03
CA MET A 238 -1.53 -9.84 14.16
C MET A 238 -0.69 -10.73 13.22
N VAL A 239 -1.13 -11.97 12.96
CA VAL A 239 -0.36 -12.98 12.21
C VAL A 239 -0.82 -13.09 10.76
N VAL A 240 -2.13 -13.14 10.52
CA VAL A 240 -2.72 -13.32 9.18
C VAL A 240 -3.13 -12.00 8.55
N GLY A 241 -3.37 -10.95 9.38
CA GLY A 241 -3.88 -9.66 8.93
C GLY A 241 -5.42 -9.61 8.83
N ASP A 242 -6.09 -10.68 9.21
CA ASP A 242 -7.55 -10.80 9.18
C ASP A 242 -8.17 -10.14 10.43
N ARG A 243 -9.11 -9.22 10.22
CA ARG A 243 -9.75 -8.42 11.26
C ARG A 243 -11.20 -8.82 11.52
N GLU A 244 -11.66 -9.93 10.96
CA GLU A 244 -13.04 -10.37 11.02
C GLU A 244 -13.52 -10.55 12.47
N PHE A 245 -12.72 -11.24 13.29
CA PHE A 245 -13.04 -11.55 14.69
C PHE A 245 -12.47 -10.55 15.70
N LEU A 246 -11.95 -9.42 15.23
CA LEU A 246 -11.48 -8.37 16.13
C LEU A 246 -12.67 -7.54 16.62
N ASP A 247 -13.08 -7.75 17.87
CA ASP A 247 -14.19 -7.01 18.46
C ASP A 247 -13.90 -5.51 18.60
N ALA A 248 -14.97 -4.70 18.60
CA ALA A 248 -14.87 -3.24 18.67
C ALA A 248 -14.31 -2.75 20.01
N GLU A 249 -14.57 -3.46 21.11
CA GLU A 249 -14.08 -3.13 22.44
C GLU A 249 -12.58 -3.35 22.53
N THR A 250 -12.09 -4.51 22.09
CA THR A 250 -10.65 -4.79 22.02
C THR A 250 -9.94 -3.77 21.14
N LYS A 251 -10.47 -3.47 19.97
CA LYS A 251 -9.91 -2.43 19.10
C LYS A 251 -9.81 -1.08 19.82
N ARG A 252 -10.86 -0.69 20.55
CA ARG A 252 -10.89 0.56 21.32
C ARG A 252 -9.86 0.57 22.45
N LEU A 253 -9.72 -0.55 23.20
CA LEU A 253 -8.72 -0.67 24.26
C LEU A 253 -7.30 -0.50 23.73
N TYR A 254 -6.96 -1.12 22.60
CA TYR A 254 -5.68 -0.95 21.93
C TYR A 254 -5.47 0.48 21.42
N GLN A 255 -6.54 1.16 20.97
CA GLN A 255 -6.49 2.57 20.57
C GLN A 255 -6.18 3.49 21.76
N ILE A 256 -6.90 3.32 22.87
CA ILE A 256 -6.69 4.11 24.11
C ILE A 256 -5.28 3.87 24.67
N GLY A 257 -4.80 2.63 24.63
CA GLY A 257 -3.45 2.27 25.06
C GLY A 257 -2.34 2.71 24.10
N GLY A 258 -2.65 3.34 22.96
CA GLY A 258 -1.67 3.73 21.94
C GLY A 258 -1.03 2.54 21.19
N LEU A 259 -1.59 1.31 21.33
CA LEU A 259 -1.05 0.07 20.83
C LEU A 259 -1.70 -0.37 19.51
N SER A 260 -2.47 0.48 18.85
CA SER A 260 -3.17 0.15 17.59
C SER A 260 -2.24 -0.36 16.49
N HIS A 261 -0.99 0.07 16.48
CA HIS A 261 0.02 -0.35 15.54
C HIS A 261 0.44 -1.82 15.69
N ILE A 262 0.21 -2.43 16.88
CA ILE A 262 0.50 -3.85 17.13
C ILE A 262 -0.60 -4.74 16.54
N LEU A 263 -1.85 -4.25 16.48
CA LEU A 263 -2.98 -4.96 15.85
C LEU A 263 -2.89 -5.04 14.32
N ALA A 264 -1.87 -4.51 13.72
CA ALA A 264 -1.62 -4.66 12.29
C ALA A 264 -0.29 -5.36 12.08
N ILE A 265 -0.18 -6.14 11.00
CA ILE A 265 1.11 -6.69 10.60
C ILE A 265 2.06 -5.53 10.32
N SER A 266 3.06 -5.40 11.18
CA SER A 266 4.03 -4.30 11.11
C SER A 266 5.33 -4.74 10.45
N GLY A 267 6.13 -3.77 10.01
CA GLY A 267 7.49 -4.02 9.55
C GLY A 267 8.39 -4.71 10.57
N LEU A 268 8.10 -4.50 11.88
CA LEU A 268 8.81 -5.18 12.96
C LEU A 268 8.57 -6.69 12.93
N HIS A 269 7.30 -7.13 12.78
CA HIS A 269 6.96 -8.56 12.67
C HIS A 269 7.72 -9.22 11.50
N ILE A 270 7.68 -8.61 10.32
CA ILE A 270 8.39 -9.09 9.12
C ILE A 270 9.90 -9.18 9.38
N SER A 271 10.49 -8.13 9.95
CA SER A 271 11.93 -8.06 10.20
C SER A 271 12.39 -9.08 11.23
N VAL A 272 11.66 -9.24 12.35
CA VAL A 272 12.01 -10.18 13.43
C VAL A 272 11.87 -11.62 12.94
N ILE A 273 10.72 -11.97 12.35
CA ILE A 273 10.44 -13.33 11.86
C ILE A 273 11.43 -13.68 10.74
N GLY A 274 11.59 -12.79 9.75
CA GLY A 274 12.48 -13.03 8.61
C GLY A 274 13.94 -13.18 9.03
N MET A 275 14.43 -12.34 9.97
CA MET A 275 15.78 -12.42 10.48
C MET A 275 16.01 -13.66 11.34
N ALA A 276 15.03 -14.02 12.19
CA ALA A 276 15.10 -15.25 12.98
C ALA A 276 15.19 -16.48 12.08
N LEU A 277 14.32 -16.56 11.06
CA LEU A 277 14.33 -17.62 10.07
C LEU A 277 15.68 -17.70 9.33
N TYR A 278 16.17 -16.57 8.82
CA TYR A 278 17.46 -16.51 8.14
C TYR A 278 18.62 -17.02 9.01
N ARG A 279 18.67 -16.56 10.29
CA ARG A 279 19.69 -17.01 11.25
C ARG A 279 19.58 -18.51 11.58
N MET A 280 18.35 -19.00 11.70
CA MET A 280 18.07 -20.42 11.96
C MET A 280 18.55 -21.29 10.79
N LEU A 281 18.25 -20.90 9.55
CA LEU A 281 18.70 -21.61 8.34
C LEU A 281 20.24 -21.62 8.25
N LYS A 282 20.90 -20.52 8.59
CA LYS A 282 22.37 -20.48 8.67
C LYS A 282 22.93 -21.41 9.73
N LYS A 283 22.32 -21.44 10.93
CA LYS A 283 22.73 -22.36 12.01
C LYS A 283 22.51 -23.83 11.63
N ALA A 284 21.51 -24.12 10.80
CA ALA A 284 21.26 -25.45 10.24
C ALA A 284 22.29 -25.87 9.16
N GLY A 285 23.28 -25.03 8.88
CA GLY A 285 24.36 -25.34 7.94
C GLY A 285 24.10 -24.98 6.48
N LEU A 286 23.03 -24.26 6.16
CA LEU A 286 22.77 -23.81 4.79
C LEU A 286 23.82 -22.78 4.35
N PRO A 287 24.32 -22.86 3.09
CA PRO A 287 25.18 -21.85 2.50
C PRO A 287 24.47 -20.48 2.54
N PHE A 288 25.25 -19.42 2.70
CA PHE A 288 24.78 -18.05 2.89
C PHE A 288 23.72 -17.62 1.87
N GLY A 289 23.97 -17.82 0.57
CA GLY A 289 23.04 -17.46 -0.50
C GLY A 289 21.75 -18.27 -0.48
N MET A 290 21.83 -19.57 -0.18
CA MET A 290 20.65 -20.45 -0.09
C MET A 290 19.78 -20.10 1.11
N ALA A 291 20.37 -19.79 2.27
CA ALA A 291 19.65 -19.35 3.45
C ALA A 291 18.93 -18.02 3.19
N ALA A 292 19.59 -17.09 2.48
CA ALA A 292 18.98 -15.81 2.09
C ALA A 292 17.82 -16.02 1.10
N LEU A 293 18.00 -16.86 0.08
CA LEU A 293 16.96 -17.15 -0.91
C LEU A 293 15.73 -17.83 -0.28
N ALA A 294 15.96 -18.81 0.59
CA ALA A 294 14.90 -19.51 1.31
C ALA A 294 14.13 -18.56 2.25
N ALA A 295 14.84 -17.74 3.03
CA ALA A 295 14.21 -16.73 3.88
C ALA A 295 13.41 -15.69 3.07
N ALA A 296 13.95 -15.24 1.93
CA ALA A 296 13.27 -14.33 1.01
C ALA A 296 11.97 -14.95 0.47
N GLY A 297 12.00 -16.21 0.02
CA GLY A 297 10.84 -16.92 -0.50
C GLY A 297 9.75 -17.09 0.55
N VAL A 298 10.10 -17.48 1.78
CA VAL A 298 9.14 -17.63 2.88
C VAL A 298 8.52 -16.29 3.25
N MET A 299 9.31 -15.21 3.35
CA MET A 299 8.78 -13.88 3.69
C MET A 299 7.94 -13.28 2.57
N TYR A 300 8.26 -13.58 1.31
CA TYR A 300 7.40 -13.23 0.17
C TYR A 300 6.05 -13.97 0.23
N GLY A 301 6.07 -15.28 0.51
CA GLY A 301 4.87 -16.07 0.72
C GLY A 301 4.04 -15.59 1.91
N TYR A 302 4.69 -15.23 3.02
CA TYR A 302 4.03 -14.62 4.17
C TYR A 302 3.34 -13.30 3.82
N GLY A 303 3.99 -12.45 3.02
CA GLY A 303 3.38 -11.22 2.48
C GLY A 303 2.13 -11.51 1.65
N GLY A 304 2.14 -12.58 0.83
CA GLY A 304 0.97 -13.03 0.06
C GLY A 304 -0.18 -13.52 0.94
N MET A 305 0.11 -14.31 1.98
CA MET A 305 -0.87 -14.74 2.97
C MET A 305 -1.50 -13.57 3.73
N ALA A 306 -0.70 -12.55 4.05
CA ALA A 306 -1.13 -11.34 4.77
C ALA A 306 -1.83 -10.30 3.88
N GLY A 307 -2.12 -10.61 2.61
CA GLY A 307 -2.88 -9.75 1.70
C GLY A 307 -2.13 -8.55 1.14
N TRP A 308 -0.78 -8.52 1.20
CA TRP A 308 0.04 -7.45 0.61
C TRP A 308 -0.34 -6.01 1.01
N GLY A 309 -0.77 -5.79 2.25
CA GLY A 309 -1.00 -4.45 2.77
C GLY A 309 0.24 -3.54 2.60
N VAL A 310 0.06 -2.23 2.54
CA VAL A 310 1.14 -1.24 2.30
C VAL A 310 2.33 -1.42 3.23
N SER A 311 2.09 -1.65 4.53
CA SER A 311 3.15 -1.89 5.52
C SER A 311 3.91 -3.18 5.26
N VAL A 312 3.18 -4.24 4.86
CA VAL A 312 3.77 -5.56 4.55
C VAL A 312 4.63 -5.47 3.29
N ARG A 313 4.14 -4.84 2.22
CA ARG A 313 4.91 -4.64 0.98
C ARG A 313 6.23 -3.93 1.22
N ARG A 314 6.19 -2.81 1.96
CA ARG A 314 7.40 -2.06 2.31
C ARG A 314 8.38 -2.89 3.12
N ALA A 315 7.88 -3.59 4.14
CA ALA A 315 8.74 -4.38 5.03
C ALA A 315 9.39 -5.57 4.31
N VAL A 316 8.62 -6.31 3.49
CA VAL A 316 9.15 -7.40 2.67
C VAL A 316 10.21 -6.87 1.70
N LEU A 317 9.92 -5.76 0.99
CA LEU A 317 10.89 -5.16 0.07
C LEU A 317 12.17 -4.73 0.77
N MET A 318 12.08 -4.05 1.91
CA MET A 318 13.26 -3.66 2.71
C MET A 318 14.05 -4.88 3.20
N PHE A 319 13.36 -5.95 3.60
CA PHE A 319 13.99 -7.21 4.00
C PHE A 319 14.72 -7.89 2.83
N LEU A 320 14.11 -7.92 1.64
CA LEU A 320 14.75 -8.44 0.43
C LEU A 320 16.00 -7.63 0.04
N LEU A 321 15.93 -6.29 0.13
CA LEU A 321 17.07 -5.41 -0.10
C LEU A 321 18.19 -5.64 0.92
N PHE A 322 17.83 -5.86 2.19
CA PHE A 322 18.78 -6.22 3.23
C PHE A 322 19.50 -7.54 2.91
N LEU A 323 18.77 -8.61 2.57
CA LEU A 323 19.36 -9.89 2.19
C LEU A 323 20.22 -9.75 0.93
N GLY A 324 19.76 -9.01 -0.08
CA GLY A 324 20.50 -8.73 -1.30
C GLY A 324 21.83 -8.01 -1.03
N ALA A 325 21.84 -7.02 -0.14
CA ALA A 325 23.06 -6.33 0.28
C ALA A 325 24.02 -7.29 0.99
N GLN A 326 23.52 -8.14 1.89
CA GLN A 326 24.30 -9.16 2.58
C GLN A 326 24.96 -10.16 1.59
N VAL A 327 24.18 -10.66 0.61
CA VAL A 327 24.69 -11.61 -0.41
C VAL A 327 25.72 -10.95 -1.33
N SER A 328 25.52 -9.67 -1.67
CA SER A 328 26.43 -8.91 -2.55
C SER A 328 27.65 -8.35 -1.84
N GLY A 329 27.79 -8.54 -0.53
CA GLY A 329 28.88 -7.97 0.28
C GLY A 329 28.84 -6.43 0.34
N ARG A 330 27.66 -5.81 0.10
CA ARG A 330 27.46 -4.36 0.14
C ARG A 330 26.88 -3.91 1.47
N SER A 331 27.17 -2.67 1.84
CA SER A 331 26.53 -2.06 3.03
C SER A 331 25.06 -1.76 2.77
N TYR A 332 24.19 -2.18 3.68
CA TYR A 332 22.77 -1.84 3.67
C TYR A 332 22.54 -0.46 4.28
N ASP A 333 21.91 0.44 3.55
CA ASP A 333 21.47 1.75 4.05
C ASP A 333 19.94 1.74 4.21
N THR A 334 19.49 1.80 5.46
CA THR A 334 18.07 1.76 5.80
C THR A 334 17.27 2.91 5.21
N PHE A 335 17.85 4.13 5.12
CA PHE A 335 17.15 5.28 4.55
C PHE A 335 17.00 5.17 3.03
N CYS A 336 18.03 4.68 2.34
CA CYS A 336 17.94 4.40 0.91
C CYS A 336 16.94 3.29 0.61
N ALA A 337 16.92 2.23 1.42
CA ALA A 337 15.96 1.15 1.29
C ALA A 337 14.51 1.62 1.57
N LEU A 338 14.30 2.46 2.59
CA LEU A 338 13.01 3.08 2.88
C LEU A 338 12.55 3.99 1.73
N ALA A 339 13.44 4.83 1.22
CA ALA A 339 13.14 5.72 0.09
C ALA A 339 12.78 4.95 -1.19
N PHE A 340 13.38 3.77 -1.39
CA PHE A 340 13.05 2.89 -2.52
C PHE A 340 11.71 2.16 -2.31
N ALA A 341 11.31 1.93 -1.06
CA ALA A 341 10.09 1.19 -0.70
C ALA A 341 8.87 2.12 -0.49
N ALA A 342 9.06 3.42 -0.49
CA ALA A 342 8.00 4.42 -0.34
C ALA A 342 7.27 4.67 -1.65
#